data_37277c1583856ca4f2d08195575836c8
#
_entry.id   37277c1583856ca4f2d08195575836c8
#
_cell.length_a   1.000
_cell.length_b   1.000
_cell.length_c   1.000
_cell.angle_alpha   90.00
_cell.angle_beta   90.00
_cell.angle_gamma   90.00
#
_symmetry.space_group_name_H-M   'P 1'
#
loop_
_entity.id
_entity.type
_entity.pdbx_description
1 polymer ?
#
loop_
_entity_poly.entity_id
_entity_poly.type
_entity_poly.pdbx_seq_one_letter_code
_entity_poly.pdbx_strand_id
1 'polypeptide(L)'
;MCHRSFTRIATALLAGLICMSAGLSQAADPWVEYQGTEGPGKGKHIVLISGDEEYRSEEALPMLGQILAIRHGFKCTVLFSIDPKDGTIDPKNQTNIPGIEKLAGADLMILALRFRELPDADMKHFDQYVNSGKPIIGLRTATHSFNYSRNKQSPFAKYSFNNGDWKGGFGRQVLGDTWINHHGHHGRESTRGVINPKNAKHPILTGVDDIWGPTDVYGVKNLLPSANVLVHGQVLAGMKPSDKPVEGKKNQPMMPLFWTREYTGTSGKTSRIVCTTMGASVDFESEGLRRAVVNASYWCTGLDKQISPTSSVDFIREYKPTFFGFGKFKRGVKPSDHAL
;
A
#
# COMPACT_ATOMS: atom_id res chain seq x y z
N MET A 1 48.08 -85.85 -25.38
CA MET A 1 47.51 -85.39 -24.12
C MET A 1 47.06 -83.97 -24.32
N CYS A 2 45.76 -83.82 -24.40
CA CYS A 2 45.15 -82.57 -24.85
C CYS A 2 44.50 -81.87 -23.65
N HIS A 3 44.98 -80.66 -23.29
CA HIS A 3 44.32 -79.87 -22.24
C HIS A 3 43.47 -78.77 -22.95
N ARG A 4 42.18 -78.84 -22.74
CA ARG A 4 41.22 -77.84 -23.13
C ARG A 4 41.01 -76.84 -21.96
N SER A 5 41.37 -75.58 -22.18
CA SER A 5 41.06 -74.47 -21.29
C SER A 5 39.63 -73.96 -21.59
N PHE A 6 38.81 -73.91 -20.56
CA PHE A 6 37.48 -73.25 -20.62
C PHE A 6 37.57 -71.82 -20.14
N THR A 7 37.32 -70.90 -21.06
CA THR A 7 37.20 -69.47 -20.73
C THR A 7 35.75 -69.15 -20.34
N ARG A 8 35.58 -68.68 -19.09
CA ARG A 8 34.28 -68.20 -18.63
C ARG A 8 34.16 -66.71 -18.94
N ILE A 9 33.18 -66.36 -19.75
CA ILE A 9 32.77 -64.95 -20.00
C ILE A 9 31.82 -64.54 -18.89
N ALA A 10 32.25 -63.56 -18.08
CA ALA A 10 31.41 -62.95 -17.07
C ALA A 10 30.71 -61.71 -17.68
N THR A 11 29.39 -61.79 -17.87
CA THR A 11 28.59 -60.67 -18.35
C THR A 11 28.22 -59.78 -17.13
N ALA A 12 28.80 -58.61 -17.01
CA ALA A 12 28.43 -57.61 -16.03
C ALA A 12 27.19 -56.84 -16.50
N LEU A 13 26.06 -57.03 -15.83
CA LEU A 13 24.87 -56.16 -15.97
C LEU A 13 25.08 -54.88 -15.19
N LEU A 14 25.24 -53.78 -15.90
CA LEU A 14 25.29 -52.41 -15.36
C LEU A 14 23.86 -51.94 -15.20
N ALA A 15 23.28 -52.00 -13.98
CA ALA A 15 21.98 -51.43 -13.66
C ALA A 15 22.16 -49.93 -13.45
N GLY A 16 21.78 -49.13 -14.47
CA GLY A 16 21.76 -47.68 -14.38
C GLY A 16 20.62 -47.20 -13.46
N LEU A 17 20.97 -46.69 -12.27
CA LEU A 17 20.04 -46.02 -11.38
C LEU A 17 19.75 -44.64 -11.94
N ILE A 18 18.61 -44.45 -12.61
CA ILE A 18 18.10 -43.11 -13.00
C ILE A 18 17.54 -42.48 -11.72
N CYS A 19 18.32 -41.63 -11.05
CA CYS A 19 17.81 -40.71 -10.04
C CYS A 19 16.91 -39.64 -10.72
N MET A 20 15.62 -39.86 -10.74
CA MET A 20 14.65 -38.80 -10.99
C MET A 20 14.71 -37.84 -9.79
N SER A 21 15.50 -36.77 -9.90
CA SER A 21 15.36 -35.61 -9.04
C SER A 21 14.01 -34.97 -9.34
N ALA A 22 12.99 -35.31 -8.55
CA ALA A 22 11.75 -34.53 -8.49
C ALA A 22 12.16 -33.14 -7.98
N GLY A 23 12.31 -32.19 -8.90
CA GLY A 23 12.46 -30.80 -8.55
C GLY A 23 11.24 -30.38 -7.77
N LEU A 24 11.39 -30.18 -6.46
CA LEU A 24 10.40 -29.51 -5.65
C LEU A 24 10.22 -28.13 -6.28
N SER A 25 9.13 -27.92 -7.01
CA SER A 25 8.71 -26.58 -7.45
C SER A 25 8.50 -25.76 -6.19
N GLN A 26 9.45 -24.90 -5.86
CA GLN A 26 9.28 -23.95 -4.78
C GLN A 26 8.10 -23.06 -5.14
N ALA A 27 7.07 -23.06 -4.34
CA ALA A 27 5.93 -22.19 -4.54
C ALA A 27 6.45 -20.73 -4.59
N ALA A 28 6.00 -19.98 -5.59
CA ALA A 28 6.36 -18.57 -5.68
C ALA A 28 5.89 -17.82 -4.42
N ASP A 29 6.70 -16.86 -3.99
CA ASP A 29 6.37 -16.03 -2.83
C ASP A 29 4.98 -15.38 -2.99
N PRO A 30 4.16 -15.32 -1.93
CA PRO A 30 2.84 -14.66 -1.97
C PRO A 30 2.92 -13.12 -1.90
N TRP A 31 4.07 -12.55 -2.25
CA TRP A 31 4.37 -11.12 -2.38
C TRP A 31 5.29 -10.89 -3.57
N VAL A 32 5.51 -9.62 -3.91
CA VAL A 32 6.52 -9.24 -4.90
C VAL A 32 7.55 -8.31 -4.27
N GLU A 33 8.81 -8.47 -4.65
CA GLU A 33 9.90 -7.59 -4.23
C GLU A 33 10.51 -6.86 -5.44
N TYR A 34 10.79 -5.58 -5.27
CA TYR A 34 11.53 -4.75 -6.21
C TYR A 34 12.79 -4.25 -5.53
N GLN A 35 13.94 -4.57 -6.14
CA GLN A 35 15.23 -4.15 -5.62
C GLN A 35 15.68 -2.87 -6.32
N GLY A 36 15.68 -1.77 -5.58
CA GLY A 36 16.34 -0.54 -6.02
C GLY A 36 17.85 -0.65 -5.86
N THR A 37 18.60 -0.28 -6.89
CA THR A 37 20.06 -0.37 -6.90
C THR A 37 20.73 0.98 -6.74
N GLU A 38 20.12 2.04 -7.27
CA GLU A 38 20.65 3.41 -7.28
C GLU A 38 19.56 4.42 -6.92
N GLY A 39 19.97 5.51 -6.32
CA GLY A 39 19.08 6.59 -5.91
C GLY A 39 19.14 6.88 -4.41
N PRO A 40 18.55 7.98 -3.97
CA PRO A 40 18.59 8.42 -2.56
C PRO A 40 18.00 7.42 -1.57
N GLY A 41 17.06 6.58 -2.02
CA GLY A 41 16.40 5.55 -1.20
C GLY A 41 17.24 4.28 -0.98
N LYS A 42 18.44 4.19 -1.56
CA LYS A 42 19.31 3.02 -1.43
C LYS A 42 19.58 2.67 0.02
N GLY A 43 19.37 1.40 0.38
CA GLY A 43 19.53 0.90 1.74
C GLY A 43 18.29 1.09 2.63
N LYS A 44 17.22 1.73 2.13
CA LYS A 44 15.93 1.84 2.82
C LYS A 44 14.93 0.85 2.27
N HIS A 45 14.13 0.24 3.16
CA HIS A 45 13.14 -0.76 2.83
C HIS A 45 11.72 -0.23 3.09
N ILE A 46 10.87 -0.28 2.06
CA ILE A 46 9.46 0.08 2.14
C ILE A 46 8.63 -1.18 2.00
N VAL A 47 7.72 -1.43 2.94
CA VAL A 47 6.69 -2.47 2.82
C VAL A 47 5.37 -1.81 2.46
N LEU A 48 4.79 -2.24 1.33
CA LEU A 48 3.50 -1.76 0.83
C LEU A 48 2.45 -2.85 1.05
N ILE A 49 1.32 -2.54 1.68
CA ILE A 49 0.31 -3.52 2.06
C ILE A 49 -1.01 -3.23 1.36
N SER A 50 -1.38 -4.12 0.44
CA SER A 50 -2.60 -4.07 -0.37
C SER A 50 -3.68 -4.98 0.21
N GLY A 51 -4.90 -4.44 0.37
CA GLY A 51 -6.03 -5.19 0.86
C GLY A 51 -7.32 -4.35 0.83
N ASP A 52 -7.76 -3.98 -0.38
CA ASP A 52 -8.93 -3.13 -0.60
C ASP A 52 -9.73 -3.69 -1.78
N GLU A 53 -10.93 -4.16 -1.52
CA GLU A 53 -11.81 -4.79 -2.50
C GLU A 53 -12.51 -3.82 -3.45
N GLU A 54 -12.34 -2.49 -3.25
CA GLU A 54 -13.05 -1.46 -4.01
C GLU A 54 -12.15 -0.61 -4.91
N TYR A 55 -10.99 -0.15 -4.39
CA TYR A 55 -10.18 0.89 -5.03
C TYR A 55 -8.92 0.39 -5.73
N ARG A 56 -8.81 -0.92 -5.94
CA ARG A 56 -7.72 -1.53 -6.75
C ARG A 56 -6.32 -1.27 -6.16
N SER A 57 -6.18 -1.37 -4.85
CA SER A 57 -4.86 -1.28 -4.19
C SER A 57 -3.86 -2.31 -4.73
N GLU A 58 -4.34 -3.46 -5.21
CA GLU A 58 -3.56 -4.52 -5.84
C GLU A 58 -2.95 -4.13 -7.19
N GLU A 59 -3.44 -3.05 -7.82
CA GLU A 59 -2.85 -2.45 -9.02
C GLU A 59 -1.99 -1.22 -8.66
N ALA A 60 -2.45 -0.41 -7.72
CA ALA A 60 -1.79 0.83 -7.30
C ALA A 60 -0.45 0.60 -6.60
N LEU A 61 -0.40 -0.32 -5.62
CA LEU A 61 0.79 -0.48 -4.79
C LEU A 61 1.96 -1.15 -5.51
N PRO A 62 1.78 -2.16 -6.38
CA PRO A 62 2.88 -2.65 -7.22
C PRO A 62 3.45 -1.55 -8.11
N MET A 63 2.61 -0.77 -8.78
CA MET A 63 3.06 0.37 -9.61
C MET A 63 3.87 1.36 -8.80
N LEU A 64 3.40 1.75 -7.61
CA LEU A 64 4.11 2.67 -6.73
C LEU A 64 5.43 2.07 -6.22
N GLY A 65 5.43 0.78 -5.86
CA GLY A 65 6.64 0.04 -5.47
C GLY A 65 7.69 0.01 -6.56
N GLN A 66 7.28 -0.16 -7.82
CA GLN A 66 8.18 -0.10 -8.99
C GLN A 66 8.79 1.30 -9.15
N ILE A 67 8.00 2.36 -9.06
CA ILE A 67 8.52 3.74 -9.12
C ILE A 67 9.54 3.98 -8.00
N LEU A 68 9.18 3.68 -6.75
CA LEU A 68 10.04 3.87 -5.59
C LEU A 68 11.34 3.07 -5.68
N ALA A 69 11.30 1.86 -6.22
CA ALA A 69 12.49 1.05 -6.38
C ALA A 69 13.37 1.52 -7.55
N ILE A 70 12.80 1.57 -8.75
CA ILE A 70 13.60 1.76 -9.97
C ILE A 70 14.04 3.22 -10.15
N ARG A 71 13.17 4.20 -9.78
CA ARG A 71 13.50 5.63 -9.94
C ARG A 71 14.21 6.21 -8.73
N HIS A 72 13.99 5.64 -7.53
CA HIS A 72 14.41 6.25 -6.28
C HIS A 72 15.31 5.36 -5.42
N GLY A 73 15.55 4.11 -5.80
CA GLY A 73 16.53 3.23 -5.17
C GLY A 73 16.07 2.51 -3.90
N PHE A 74 14.80 2.61 -3.51
CA PHE A 74 14.29 1.88 -2.36
C PHE A 74 14.21 0.38 -2.64
N LYS A 75 14.44 -0.46 -1.62
CA LYS A 75 13.90 -1.82 -1.64
C LYS A 75 12.40 -1.73 -1.34
N CYS A 76 11.55 -2.36 -2.16
CA CYS A 76 10.10 -2.37 -1.97
C CYS A 76 9.58 -3.80 -1.93
N THR A 77 8.82 -4.15 -0.87
CA THR A 77 8.08 -5.41 -0.78
C THR A 77 6.60 -5.10 -0.79
N VAL A 78 5.84 -5.67 -1.73
CA VAL A 78 4.39 -5.48 -1.82
C VAL A 78 3.68 -6.75 -1.37
N LEU A 79 2.88 -6.62 -0.31
CA LEU A 79 2.06 -7.67 0.26
C LEU A 79 0.62 -7.53 -0.25
N PHE A 80 -0.05 -8.67 -0.45
CA PHE A 80 -1.41 -8.71 -0.99
C PHE A 80 -2.34 -9.55 -0.11
N SER A 81 -3.65 -9.23 -0.18
CA SER A 81 -4.67 -10.19 0.24
C SER A 81 -4.69 -11.36 -0.73
N ILE A 82 -4.49 -12.57 -0.23
CA ILE A 82 -4.29 -13.79 -1.03
C ILE A 82 -5.39 -14.81 -0.75
N ASP A 83 -5.93 -15.44 -1.80
CA ASP A 83 -6.72 -16.66 -1.67
C ASP A 83 -5.76 -17.83 -1.30
N PRO A 84 -5.91 -18.44 -0.12
CA PRO A 84 -5.00 -19.51 0.30
C PRO A 84 -5.18 -20.81 -0.50
N LYS A 85 -6.22 -20.93 -1.34
CA LYS A 85 -6.49 -22.14 -2.12
C LYS A 85 -5.61 -22.23 -3.36
N ASP A 86 -5.38 -21.12 -4.04
CA ASP A 86 -4.69 -21.09 -5.34
C ASP A 86 -3.54 -20.07 -5.40
N GLY A 87 -3.35 -19.26 -4.36
CA GLY A 87 -2.29 -18.26 -4.26
C GLY A 87 -2.54 -17.01 -5.12
N THR A 88 -3.77 -16.83 -5.62
CA THR A 88 -4.12 -15.62 -6.37
C THR A 88 -4.43 -14.45 -5.43
N ILE A 89 -4.26 -13.24 -5.96
CA ILE A 89 -4.63 -12.01 -5.27
C ILE A 89 -6.16 -11.95 -5.19
N ASP A 90 -6.70 -11.98 -3.97
CA ASP A 90 -8.13 -11.80 -3.70
C ASP A 90 -8.36 -10.63 -2.74
N PRO A 91 -8.66 -9.44 -3.27
CA PRO A 91 -8.94 -8.28 -2.44
C PRO A 91 -10.13 -8.45 -1.49
N LYS A 92 -11.01 -9.44 -1.71
CA LYS A 92 -12.15 -9.74 -0.82
C LYS A 92 -11.73 -10.54 0.41
N ASN A 93 -10.58 -11.21 0.37
CA ASN A 93 -10.09 -11.94 1.53
C ASN A 93 -9.64 -10.96 2.60
N GLN A 94 -10.39 -10.85 3.69
CA GLN A 94 -10.14 -9.90 4.76
C GLN A 94 -9.19 -10.42 5.85
N THR A 95 -8.77 -11.69 5.76
CA THR A 95 -8.09 -12.37 6.87
C THR A 95 -6.71 -12.92 6.52
N ASN A 96 -6.26 -12.79 5.28
CA ASN A 96 -5.01 -13.41 4.84
C ASN A 96 -4.17 -12.44 4.00
N ILE A 97 -3.13 -11.88 4.60
CA ILE A 97 -2.08 -11.07 3.95
C ILE A 97 -0.73 -11.67 4.36
N PRO A 98 -0.23 -12.68 3.64
CA PRO A 98 1.05 -13.30 3.96
C PRO A 98 2.22 -12.31 3.89
N GLY A 99 3.22 -12.47 4.75
CA GLY A 99 4.43 -11.65 4.76
C GLY A 99 4.36 -10.41 5.67
N ILE A 100 3.33 -10.26 6.50
CA ILE A 100 3.21 -9.13 7.45
C ILE A 100 4.43 -9.04 8.39
N GLU A 101 5.08 -10.13 8.71
CA GLU A 101 6.32 -10.17 9.51
C GLU A 101 7.48 -9.39 8.88
N LYS A 102 7.45 -9.13 7.56
CA LYS A 102 8.44 -8.29 6.84
C LYS A 102 8.44 -6.84 7.34
N LEU A 103 7.38 -6.40 8.01
CA LEU A 103 7.33 -5.09 8.68
C LEU A 103 8.46 -4.91 9.72
N ALA A 104 8.96 -5.98 10.32
CA ALA A 104 10.06 -5.90 11.28
C ALA A 104 11.31 -5.23 10.67
N GLY A 105 11.60 -5.52 9.39
CA GLY A 105 12.73 -4.96 8.65
C GLY A 105 12.44 -3.66 7.87
N ALA A 106 11.20 -3.18 7.87
CA ALA A 106 10.83 -2.01 7.08
C ALA A 106 11.26 -0.69 7.74
N ASP A 107 11.70 0.28 6.93
CA ASP A 107 11.92 1.67 7.31
C ASP A 107 10.64 2.52 7.15
N LEU A 108 9.71 2.09 6.29
CA LEU A 108 8.45 2.76 6.02
C LEU A 108 7.38 1.71 5.69
N MET A 109 6.17 1.88 6.23
CA MET A 109 4.96 1.17 5.80
C MET A 109 4.06 2.09 5.00
N ILE A 110 3.64 1.64 3.80
CA ILE A 110 2.58 2.28 3.00
C ILE A 110 1.41 1.30 2.94
N LEU A 111 0.19 1.75 3.24
CA LEU A 111 -0.95 0.84 3.26
C LEU A 111 -2.19 1.43 2.58
N ALA A 112 -2.90 0.55 1.88
CA ALA A 112 -4.24 0.75 1.34
C ALA A 112 -5.09 -0.47 1.71
N LEU A 113 -5.61 -0.46 2.93
CA LEU A 113 -6.39 -1.53 3.53
C LEU A 113 -7.83 -1.07 3.78
N ARG A 114 -8.79 -1.99 3.66
CA ARG A 114 -10.20 -1.73 3.93
C ARG A 114 -10.83 -2.90 4.69
N PHE A 115 -11.30 -2.63 5.92
CA PHE A 115 -12.04 -3.58 6.78
C PHE A 115 -11.35 -4.94 6.97
N ARG A 116 -10.03 -4.97 7.10
CA ARG A 116 -9.29 -6.22 7.39
C ARG A 116 -9.55 -6.69 8.82
N GLU A 117 -9.54 -7.99 8.99
CA GLU A 117 -9.64 -8.69 10.26
C GLU A 117 -8.61 -9.81 10.27
N LEU A 118 -7.33 -9.40 10.35
CA LEU A 118 -6.21 -10.32 10.29
C LEU A 118 -6.12 -11.17 11.56
N PRO A 119 -5.59 -12.41 11.48
CA PRO A 119 -5.30 -13.23 12.65
C PRO A 119 -4.40 -12.51 13.67
N ASP A 120 -4.54 -12.85 14.95
CA ASP A 120 -3.77 -12.20 16.02
C ASP A 120 -2.26 -12.36 15.85
N ALA A 121 -1.79 -13.46 15.28
CA ALA A 121 -0.38 -13.67 14.96
C ALA A 121 0.16 -12.61 13.99
N ASP A 122 -0.60 -12.31 12.94
CA ASP A 122 -0.23 -11.32 11.93
C ASP A 122 -0.37 -9.90 12.48
N MET A 123 -1.46 -9.63 13.20
CA MET A 123 -1.69 -8.32 13.82
C MET A 123 -0.65 -7.97 14.88
N LYS A 124 -0.02 -8.95 15.51
CA LYS A 124 1.11 -8.71 16.42
C LYS A 124 2.26 -8.00 15.71
N HIS A 125 2.60 -8.40 14.49
CA HIS A 125 3.66 -7.75 13.70
C HIS A 125 3.25 -6.33 13.29
N PHE A 126 1.99 -6.16 12.90
CA PHE A 126 1.43 -4.85 12.57
C PHE A 126 1.45 -3.91 13.79
N ASP A 127 0.97 -4.36 14.96
CA ASP A 127 0.96 -3.59 16.21
C ASP A 127 2.38 -3.22 16.66
N GLN A 128 3.32 -4.16 16.58
CA GLN A 128 4.73 -3.89 16.86
C GLN A 128 5.29 -2.78 15.97
N TYR A 129 4.97 -2.81 14.67
CA TYR A 129 5.41 -1.75 13.76
C TYR A 129 4.79 -0.40 14.10
N VAL A 130 3.48 -0.32 14.29
CA VAL A 130 2.76 0.90 14.67
C VAL A 130 3.34 1.54 15.92
N ASN A 131 3.74 0.73 16.90
CA ASN A 131 4.28 1.19 18.17
C ASN A 131 5.80 1.41 18.17
N SER A 132 6.50 1.14 17.07
CA SER A 132 7.97 1.19 17.00
C SER A 132 8.57 2.58 16.81
N GLY A 133 7.78 3.59 16.46
CA GLY A 133 8.24 4.91 16.05
C GLY A 133 8.65 5.00 14.58
N LYS A 134 8.37 3.97 13.78
CA LYS A 134 8.60 3.96 12.32
C LYS A 134 7.45 4.63 11.57
N PRO A 135 7.72 5.28 10.43
CA PRO A 135 6.73 6.09 9.70
C PRO A 135 5.69 5.26 8.96
N ILE A 136 4.53 5.90 8.72
CA ILE A 136 3.40 5.28 8.04
C ILE A 136 2.81 6.24 7.02
N ILE A 137 2.49 5.74 5.81
CA ILE A 137 1.67 6.44 4.82
C ILE A 137 0.37 5.65 4.61
N GLY A 138 -0.76 6.29 4.91
CA GLY A 138 -2.09 5.74 4.68
C GLY A 138 -2.72 6.30 3.41
N LEU A 139 -3.22 5.43 2.53
CA LEU A 139 -3.85 5.78 1.26
C LEU A 139 -5.33 5.41 1.28
N ARG A 140 -6.18 6.30 0.81
CA ARG A 140 -7.63 6.14 0.60
C ARG A 140 -8.32 5.48 1.80
N THR A 141 -8.55 4.19 1.71
CA THR A 141 -9.28 3.36 2.67
C THR A 141 -8.49 3.06 3.94
N ALA A 142 -7.24 3.48 4.03
CA ALA A 142 -6.43 3.32 5.24
C ALA A 142 -7.09 3.90 6.50
N THR A 143 -7.94 4.92 6.36
CA THR A 143 -8.73 5.50 7.46
C THR A 143 -9.73 4.53 8.08
N HIS A 144 -10.05 3.42 7.40
CA HIS A 144 -10.88 2.32 7.89
C HIS A 144 -10.27 0.94 7.56
N SER A 145 -8.97 0.82 7.77
CA SER A 145 -8.18 -0.38 7.49
C SER A 145 -8.75 -1.64 8.14
N PHE A 146 -9.26 -1.53 9.37
CA PHE A 146 -9.64 -2.68 10.19
C PHE A 146 -11.09 -2.62 10.63
N ASN A 147 -11.72 -3.81 10.69
CA ASN A 147 -13.07 -4.00 11.22
C ASN A 147 -13.21 -5.41 11.80
N TYR A 148 -12.98 -5.55 13.10
CA TYR A 148 -13.12 -6.81 13.83
C TYR A 148 -14.60 -7.08 14.11
N SER A 149 -15.28 -7.73 13.20
CA SER A 149 -16.68 -8.09 13.28
C SER A 149 -16.92 -9.55 13.69
N ARG A 150 -15.99 -10.43 13.35
CA ARG A 150 -16.02 -11.88 13.62
C ARG A 150 -15.35 -12.23 14.95
N ASN A 151 -14.10 -11.76 15.15
CA ASN A 151 -13.35 -11.97 16.38
C ASN A 151 -13.27 -10.69 17.23
N LYS A 152 -14.38 -10.32 17.86
CA LYS A 152 -14.46 -9.14 18.74
C LYS A 152 -13.64 -9.27 20.03
N GLN A 153 -13.19 -10.48 20.36
CA GLN A 153 -12.37 -10.77 21.55
C GLN A 153 -10.86 -10.64 21.25
N SER A 154 -10.47 -10.42 19.99
CA SER A 154 -9.08 -10.15 19.65
C SER A 154 -8.53 -8.96 20.45
N PRO A 155 -7.32 -9.04 21.01
CA PRO A 155 -6.65 -7.90 21.66
C PRO A 155 -6.42 -6.75 20.67
N PHE A 156 -6.52 -7.02 19.36
CA PHE A 156 -6.38 -6.05 18.28
C PHE A 156 -7.72 -5.49 17.77
N ALA A 157 -8.86 -5.93 18.32
CA ALA A 157 -10.18 -5.40 17.95
C ALA A 157 -10.29 -3.87 18.13
N LYS A 158 -9.47 -3.30 19.01
CA LYS A 158 -9.33 -1.83 19.20
C LYS A 158 -8.95 -1.08 17.91
N TYR A 159 -8.29 -1.74 16.94
CA TYR A 159 -7.89 -1.16 15.66
C TYR A 159 -9.07 -0.88 14.72
N SER A 160 -10.26 -1.45 14.99
CA SER A 160 -11.48 -1.25 14.20
C SER A 160 -11.82 0.23 14.04
N PHE A 161 -12.17 0.64 12.82
CA PHE A 161 -12.44 2.02 12.44
C PHE A 161 -13.57 2.70 13.26
N ASN A 162 -14.47 1.91 13.81
CA ASN A 162 -15.61 2.33 14.62
C ASN A 162 -15.45 2.00 16.11
N ASN A 163 -14.25 1.67 16.58
CA ASN A 163 -14.01 1.34 17.98
C ASN A 163 -14.37 2.52 18.89
N GLY A 164 -15.06 2.24 20.00
CA GLY A 164 -15.52 3.23 20.97
C GLY A 164 -14.46 3.63 21.99
N ASP A 165 -13.71 2.66 22.51
CA ASP A 165 -12.72 2.85 23.59
C ASP A 165 -11.45 3.52 23.05
N TRP A 166 -10.83 2.95 22.02
CA TRP A 166 -9.79 3.60 21.23
C TRP A 166 -10.45 4.30 20.05
N LYS A 167 -11.16 5.38 20.36
CA LYS A 167 -12.16 6.05 19.53
C LYS A 167 -11.73 6.21 18.08
N GLY A 168 -12.45 5.52 17.15
CA GLY A 168 -12.19 5.55 15.73
C GLY A 168 -10.96 4.72 15.31
N GLY A 169 -10.42 3.89 16.21
CA GLY A 169 -9.38 2.89 15.96
C GLY A 169 -8.14 3.45 15.29
N PHE A 170 -7.50 2.60 14.49
CA PHE A 170 -6.26 2.93 13.78
C PHE A 170 -6.37 4.21 12.94
N GLY A 171 -7.47 4.35 12.19
CA GLY A 171 -7.65 5.53 11.33
C GLY A 171 -7.54 6.83 12.11
N ARG A 172 -8.34 7.00 13.18
CA ARG A 172 -8.33 8.24 13.96
C ARG A 172 -7.08 8.37 14.81
N GLN A 173 -6.72 7.32 15.54
CA GLN A 173 -5.67 7.42 16.57
C GLN A 173 -4.28 7.52 15.96
N VAL A 174 -4.03 6.81 14.87
CA VAL A 174 -2.71 6.79 14.21
C VAL A 174 -2.70 7.73 13.01
N LEU A 175 -3.65 7.62 12.08
CA LEU A 175 -3.64 8.41 10.84
C LEU A 175 -4.23 9.82 10.99
N GLY A 176 -5.07 10.08 12.01
CA GLY A 176 -5.61 11.40 12.31
C GLY A 176 -7.12 11.54 12.19
N ASP A 177 -7.77 10.78 11.33
CA ASP A 177 -9.23 10.65 11.29
C ASP A 177 -9.64 9.24 10.83
N THR A 178 -10.84 8.84 11.19
CA THR A 178 -11.47 7.61 10.71
C THR A 178 -12.49 7.94 9.63
N TRP A 179 -12.74 7.01 8.72
CA TRP A 179 -13.76 7.17 7.69
C TRP A 179 -15.16 7.31 8.33
N ILE A 180 -15.91 8.27 7.83
CA ILE A 180 -17.28 8.57 8.30
C ILE A 180 -18.25 8.33 7.15
N ASN A 181 -18.03 8.96 6.01
CA ASN A 181 -18.88 8.90 4.83
C ASN A 181 -18.17 9.45 3.58
N HIS A 182 -18.79 9.23 2.44
CA HIS A 182 -18.51 9.99 1.23
C HIS A 182 -19.02 11.41 1.38
N HIS A 183 -18.20 12.42 1.12
CA HIS A 183 -18.58 13.82 1.12
C HIS A 183 -18.98 14.28 -0.29
N GLY A 184 -18.23 13.85 -1.29
CA GLY A 184 -18.64 13.91 -2.69
C GLY A 184 -19.62 12.78 -3.03
N HIS A 185 -20.28 12.87 -4.17
CA HIS A 185 -21.11 11.79 -4.71
C HIS A 185 -20.23 10.72 -5.35
N HIS A 186 -20.13 9.57 -4.69
CA HIS A 186 -19.35 8.43 -5.17
C HIS A 186 -19.71 8.02 -6.60
N GLY A 187 -18.69 7.92 -7.47
CA GLY A 187 -18.84 7.57 -8.88
C GLY A 187 -19.49 8.64 -9.77
N ARG A 188 -19.68 9.87 -9.27
CA ARG A 188 -20.26 10.99 -10.01
C ARG A 188 -19.50 12.30 -9.87
N GLU A 189 -18.88 12.52 -8.72
CA GLU A 189 -18.09 13.70 -8.40
C GLU A 189 -16.65 13.28 -8.16
N SER A 190 -15.73 14.01 -8.76
CA SER A 190 -14.29 13.77 -8.61
C SER A 190 -13.66 14.76 -7.64
N THR A 191 -12.37 14.56 -7.37
CA THR A 191 -11.60 15.37 -6.43
C THR A 191 -10.48 16.14 -7.12
N ARG A 192 -10.39 17.44 -6.87
CA ARG A 192 -9.21 18.25 -7.13
C ARG A 192 -8.52 18.62 -5.81
N GLY A 193 -7.22 18.38 -5.74
CA GLY A 193 -6.39 18.82 -4.62
C GLY A 193 -6.07 20.31 -4.72
N VAL A 194 -6.38 21.05 -3.66
CA VAL A 194 -6.05 22.47 -3.52
C VAL A 194 -5.01 22.62 -2.42
N ILE A 195 -3.81 23.05 -2.78
CA ILE A 195 -2.71 23.24 -1.81
C ILE A 195 -3.13 24.26 -0.75
N ASN A 196 -2.94 23.90 0.52
CA ASN A 196 -3.14 24.81 1.63
C ASN A 196 -2.03 25.86 1.64
N PRO A 197 -2.34 27.16 1.42
CA PRO A 197 -1.30 28.19 1.32
C PRO A 197 -0.46 28.33 2.59
N LYS A 198 -0.99 27.98 3.76
CA LYS A 198 -0.25 27.99 5.02
C LYS A 198 0.90 26.97 5.03
N ASN A 199 0.79 25.90 4.26
CA ASN A 199 1.72 24.78 4.22
C ASN A 199 2.38 24.59 2.84
N ALA A 200 2.26 25.54 1.91
CA ALA A 200 2.74 25.45 0.54
C ALA A 200 4.26 25.18 0.43
N LYS A 201 5.04 25.50 1.48
CA LYS A 201 6.49 25.26 1.54
C LYS A 201 6.87 23.92 2.16
N HIS A 202 5.89 23.06 2.50
CA HIS A 202 6.19 21.77 3.09
C HIS A 202 6.93 20.87 2.07
N PRO A 203 8.02 20.17 2.45
CA PRO A 203 8.83 19.37 1.53
C PRO A 203 8.04 18.40 0.65
N ILE A 204 6.99 17.79 1.17
CA ILE A 204 6.10 16.89 0.42
C ILE A 204 5.48 17.56 -0.81
N LEU A 205 5.27 18.87 -0.78
CA LEU A 205 4.65 19.61 -1.88
C LEU A 205 5.64 20.13 -2.92
N THR A 206 6.92 19.81 -2.79
CA THR A 206 7.95 20.23 -3.76
C THR A 206 7.66 19.65 -5.14
N GLY A 207 7.44 20.51 -6.15
CA GLY A 207 7.11 20.14 -7.53
C GLY A 207 5.73 19.48 -7.70
N VAL A 208 4.87 19.56 -6.68
CA VAL A 208 3.48 19.09 -6.77
C VAL A 208 2.62 20.22 -7.34
N ASP A 209 2.10 20.00 -8.54
CA ASP A 209 1.23 20.97 -9.20
C ASP A 209 -0.25 20.55 -9.11
N ASP A 210 -0.76 19.85 -10.12
CA ASP A 210 -2.16 19.46 -10.21
C ASP A 210 -2.38 18.06 -9.62
N ILE A 211 -3.11 18.00 -8.52
CA ILE A 211 -3.63 16.74 -7.98
C ILE A 211 -5.09 16.63 -8.42
N TRP A 212 -5.41 15.61 -9.21
CA TRP A 212 -6.77 15.27 -9.55
C TRP A 212 -6.96 13.75 -9.54
N GLY A 213 -8.16 13.30 -9.21
CA GLY A 213 -8.54 11.89 -9.34
C GLY A 213 -10.04 11.71 -9.40
N PRO A 214 -10.51 10.65 -10.08
CA PRO A 214 -11.94 10.40 -10.27
C PRO A 214 -12.64 9.92 -8.98
N THR A 215 -11.92 9.63 -7.91
CA THR A 215 -12.56 9.29 -6.63
C THR A 215 -13.12 10.53 -5.94
N ASP A 216 -14.21 10.34 -5.21
CA ASP A 216 -14.87 11.40 -4.46
C ASP A 216 -14.11 11.78 -3.17
N VAL A 217 -14.36 12.99 -2.70
CA VAL A 217 -13.84 13.47 -1.42
C VAL A 217 -14.49 12.74 -0.25
N TYR A 218 -13.70 12.28 0.72
CA TYR A 218 -14.22 11.72 1.98
C TYR A 218 -14.58 12.82 2.98
N GLY A 219 -15.55 12.53 3.84
CA GLY A 219 -15.89 13.37 4.99
C GLY A 219 -14.84 13.25 6.09
N VAL A 220 -13.92 14.21 6.15
CA VAL A 220 -12.89 14.34 7.19
C VAL A 220 -13.32 15.46 8.13
N LYS A 221 -14.08 15.13 9.16
CA LYS A 221 -14.74 16.11 10.05
C LYS A 221 -14.16 16.13 11.46
N ASN A 222 -13.47 15.07 11.85
CA ASN A 222 -12.93 14.89 13.19
C ASN A 222 -11.41 14.77 13.19
N LEU A 223 -10.75 15.37 12.19
CA LEU A 223 -9.30 15.35 12.09
C LEU A 223 -8.67 15.88 13.39
N LEU A 224 -7.70 15.13 13.92
CA LEU A 224 -7.04 15.52 15.17
C LEU A 224 -6.33 16.87 15.00
N PRO A 225 -6.38 17.77 16.02
CA PRO A 225 -5.76 19.09 15.95
C PRO A 225 -4.25 19.07 15.68
N SER A 226 -3.57 17.95 15.99
CA SER A 226 -2.14 17.76 15.71
C SER A 226 -1.83 17.50 14.23
N ALA A 227 -2.83 17.34 13.39
CA ALA A 227 -2.63 17.11 11.96
C ALA A 227 -2.37 18.43 11.22
N ASN A 228 -1.37 18.40 10.35
CA ASN A 228 -1.00 19.51 9.48
C ASN A 228 -1.55 19.26 8.06
N VAL A 229 -2.62 19.95 7.67
CA VAL A 229 -3.27 19.78 6.38
C VAL A 229 -2.45 20.44 5.27
N LEU A 230 -1.94 19.64 4.34
CA LEU A 230 -1.16 20.08 3.20
C LEU A 230 -2.03 20.42 1.98
N VAL A 231 -3.06 19.61 1.73
CA VAL A 231 -3.96 19.74 0.58
C VAL A 231 -5.41 19.57 1.04
N HIS A 232 -6.30 20.41 0.51
CA HIS A 232 -7.74 20.28 0.66
C HIS A 232 -8.35 19.64 -0.57
N GLY A 233 -9.44 18.90 -0.41
CA GLY A 233 -10.19 18.25 -1.46
C GLY A 233 -11.34 19.12 -1.92
N GLN A 234 -11.23 19.65 -3.14
CA GLN A 234 -12.32 20.35 -3.82
C GLN A 234 -13.16 19.31 -4.58
N VAL A 235 -14.46 19.31 -4.34
CA VAL A 235 -15.42 18.46 -5.05
C VAL A 235 -15.73 19.09 -6.40
N LEU A 236 -15.51 18.34 -7.49
CA LEU A 236 -15.90 18.73 -8.84
C LEU A 236 -17.25 18.12 -9.23
N ALA A 237 -18.02 18.83 -10.07
CA ALA A 237 -19.39 18.44 -10.44
C ALA A 237 -19.47 17.22 -11.38
N GLY A 238 -18.35 16.63 -11.76
CA GLY A 238 -18.26 15.48 -12.67
C GLY A 238 -16.96 14.71 -12.49
N MET A 239 -16.66 13.86 -13.48
CA MET A 239 -15.58 12.87 -13.44
C MET A 239 -14.40 13.20 -14.34
N LYS A 240 -14.29 14.46 -14.75
CA LYS A 240 -13.20 14.97 -15.61
C LYS A 240 -12.42 16.06 -14.89
N PRO A 241 -11.11 16.18 -15.14
CA PRO A 241 -10.31 17.25 -14.52
C PRO A 241 -10.75 18.67 -14.94
N SER A 242 -11.46 18.81 -16.06
CA SER A 242 -12.01 20.08 -16.54
C SER A 242 -13.35 20.47 -15.92
N ASP A 243 -13.97 19.60 -15.11
CA ASP A 243 -15.27 19.88 -14.53
C ASP A 243 -15.16 20.98 -13.45
N LYS A 244 -16.22 21.79 -13.36
CA LYS A 244 -16.25 22.92 -12.43
C LYS A 244 -16.41 22.45 -10.98
N PRO A 245 -15.87 23.20 -10.01
CA PRO A 245 -16.14 22.95 -8.61
C PRO A 245 -17.64 23.03 -8.30
N VAL A 246 -18.11 22.14 -7.41
CA VAL A 246 -19.46 22.24 -6.85
C VAL A 246 -19.55 23.47 -5.95
N GLU A 247 -20.58 24.28 -6.12
CA GLU A 247 -20.80 25.45 -5.28
C GLU A 247 -21.38 25.09 -3.90
N GLY A 248 -21.17 25.97 -2.92
CA GLY A 248 -21.78 25.92 -1.60
C GLY A 248 -21.11 24.92 -0.64
N LYS A 249 -21.90 24.29 0.22
CA LYS A 249 -21.47 23.57 1.43
C LYS A 249 -20.47 22.42 1.20
N LYS A 250 -20.38 21.86 0.01
CA LYS A 250 -19.39 20.81 -0.29
C LYS A 250 -17.97 21.35 -0.38
N ASN A 251 -17.80 22.61 -0.77
CA ASN A 251 -16.49 23.24 -0.89
C ASN A 251 -16.28 24.42 0.07
N GLN A 252 -17.24 24.67 0.99
CA GLN A 252 -17.18 25.77 1.96
C GLN A 252 -17.53 25.29 3.38
N PRO A 253 -16.52 24.83 4.16
CA PRO A 253 -15.11 24.63 3.82
C PRO A 253 -14.86 23.34 3.03
N MET A 254 -13.77 23.32 2.25
CA MET A 254 -13.25 22.09 1.64
C MET A 254 -12.76 21.13 2.72
N MET A 255 -12.92 19.82 2.50
CA MET A 255 -12.40 18.79 3.41
C MET A 255 -10.88 18.65 3.31
N PRO A 256 -10.19 18.30 4.39
CA PRO A 256 -8.80 17.84 4.30
C PRO A 256 -8.67 16.64 3.36
N LEU A 257 -7.64 16.66 2.49
CA LEU A 257 -7.39 15.61 1.52
C LEU A 257 -6.07 14.89 1.77
N PHE A 258 -5.04 15.65 2.11
CA PHE A 258 -3.69 15.15 2.36
C PHE A 258 -3.12 15.89 3.57
N TRP A 259 -2.64 15.15 4.57
CA TRP A 259 -2.09 15.74 5.79
C TRP A 259 -0.94 14.93 6.35
N THR A 260 -0.14 15.58 7.20
CA THR A 260 0.88 14.96 8.03
C THR A 260 0.53 15.09 9.50
N ARG A 261 1.04 14.20 10.34
CA ARG A 261 1.04 14.32 11.79
C ARG A 261 2.16 13.51 12.42
N GLU A 262 2.33 13.66 13.70
CA GLU A 262 3.14 12.78 14.52
C GLU A 262 2.26 11.85 15.36
N TYR A 263 2.72 10.62 15.54
CA TYR A 263 2.09 9.64 16.41
C TYR A 263 3.14 9.04 17.36
N THR A 264 2.85 9.08 18.66
CA THR A 264 3.70 8.43 19.68
C THR A 264 3.03 7.16 20.14
N GLY A 265 3.64 6.01 19.83
CA GLY A 265 3.16 4.70 20.21
C GLY A 265 3.50 4.34 21.66
N THR A 266 3.13 3.13 22.09
CA THR A 266 3.36 2.63 23.45
C THR A 266 4.85 2.48 23.81
N SER A 267 5.75 2.43 22.83
CA SER A 267 7.20 2.44 23.04
C SER A 267 7.75 3.82 23.45
N GLY A 268 6.93 4.88 23.46
CA GLY A 268 7.36 6.27 23.67
C GLY A 268 8.08 6.90 22.47
N LYS A 269 8.25 6.16 21.37
CA LYS A 269 8.88 6.67 20.13
C LYS A 269 7.82 7.30 19.23
N THR A 270 8.20 8.41 18.59
CA THR A 270 7.34 9.20 17.70
C THR A 270 7.60 8.86 16.25
N SER A 271 6.51 8.64 15.50
CA SER A 271 6.48 8.35 14.06
C SER A 271 6.02 9.56 13.26
N ARG A 272 6.59 9.75 12.06
CA ARG A 272 6.02 10.61 11.03
C ARG A 272 4.88 9.88 10.32
N ILE A 273 3.70 10.45 10.32
CA ILE A 273 2.50 9.89 9.67
C ILE A 273 2.08 10.79 8.52
N VAL A 274 1.76 10.17 7.40
CA VAL A 274 1.13 10.82 6.25
C VAL A 274 -0.17 10.09 5.97
N CYS A 275 -1.24 10.83 5.65
CA CYS A 275 -2.48 10.23 5.22
C CYS A 275 -3.10 11.07 4.08
N THR A 276 -3.64 10.36 3.09
CA THR A 276 -4.45 10.97 2.03
C THR A 276 -5.72 10.17 1.80
N THR A 277 -6.83 10.87 1.55
CA THR A 277 -8.10 10.24 1.18
C THR A 277 -8.23 9.99 -0.32
N MET A 278 -7.17 10.22 -1.10
CA MET A 278 -6.97 9.69 -2.46
C MET A 278 -6.06 8.45 -2.41
N GLY A 279 -6.06 7.66 -3.47
CA GLY A 279 -5.18 6.49 -3.56
C GLY A 279 -5.81 5.27 -4.23
N ALA A 280 -6.94 5.42 -4.92
CA ALA A 280 -7.41 4.42 -5.87
C ALA A 280 -6.41 4.27 -7.02
N SER A 281 -6.40 3.12 -7.68
CA SER A 281 -5.50 2.90 -8.83
C SER A 281 -5.59 4.02 -9.86
N VAL A 282 -6.81 4.43 -10.22
CA VAL A 282 -7.07 5.51 -11.19
C VAL A 282 -6.69 6.90 -10.68
N ASP A 283 -6.63 7.15 -9.38
CA ASP A 283 -6.15 8.42 -8.84
C ASP A 283 -4.66 8.62 -9.12
N PHE A 284 -3.89 7.53 -9.20
CA PHE A 284 -2.46 7.57 -9.49
C PHE A 284 -2.11 7.85 -10.97
N GLU A 285 -3.10 8.01 -11.85
CA GLU A 285 -2.86 8.61 -13.16
C GLU A 285 -2.44 10.08 -13.03
N SER A 286 -2.80 10.75 -11.92
CA SER A 286 -2.31 12.09 -11.56
C SER A 286 -0.82 12.07 -11.21
N GLU A 287 0.00 12.77 -11.98
CA GLU A 287 1.42 12.94 -11.66
C GLU A 287 1.60 13.64 -10.31
N GLY A 288 0.79 14.68 -10.04
CA GLY A 288 0.85 15.42 -8.78
C GLY A 288 0.61 14.53 -7.56
N LEU A 289 -0.31 13.57 -7.63
CA LEU A 289 -0.53 12.61 -6.54
C LEU A 289 0.66 11.65 -6.40
N ARG A 290 1.17 11.08 -7.51
CA ARG A 290 2.36 10.21 -7.45
C ARG A 290 3.54 10.93 -6.82
N ARG A 291 3.80 12.18 -7.26
CA ARG A 291 4.87 13.04 -6.73
C ARG A 291 4.70 13.31 -5.24
N ALA A 292 3.49 13.66 -4.80
CA ALA A 292 3.21 13.88 -3.38
C ALA A 292 3.49 12.62 -2.54
N VAL A 293 3.14 11.42 -3.01
CA VAL A 293 3.37 10.16 -2.29
C VAL A 293 4.86 9.75 -2.32
N VAL A 294 5.57 9.96 -3.43
CA VAL A 294 7.01 9.75 -3.51
C VAL A 294 7.74 10.70 -2.55
N ASN A 295 7.43 12.00 -2.59
CA ASN A 295 8.00 12.97 -1.66
C ASN A 295 7.67 12.63 -0.20
N ALA A 296 6.46 12.14 0.09
CA ALA A 296 6.08 11.65 1.41
C ALA A 296 6.96 10.47 1.85
N SER A 297 7.32 9.58 0.93
CA SER A 297 8.23 8.46 1.22
C SER A 297 9.63 8.94 1.61
N TYR A 298 10.15 9.95 0.91
CA TYR A 298 11.41 10.61 1.28
C TYR A 298 11.30 11.30 2.65
N TRP A 299 10.25 12.09 2.85
CA TRP A 299 10.04 12.80 4.10
C TRP A 299 9.91 11.83 5.28
N CYS A 300 9.15 10.76 5.13
CA CYS A 300 8.98 9.72 6.14
C CYS A 300 10.29 9.01 6.50
N THR A 301 11.16 8.78 5.52
CA THR A 301 12.43 8.06 5.73
C THR A 301 13.61 8.96 6.09
N GLY A 302 13.36 10.26 6.35
CA GLY A 302 14.40 11.24 6.74
C GLY A 302 15.29 11.69 5.58
N LEU A 303 14.80 11.54 4.35
CA LEU A 303 15.49 11.95 3.12
C LEU A 303 14.96 13.30 2.58
N ASP A 304 14.45 14.16 3.44
CA ASP A 304 13.80 15.44 3.08
C ASP A 304 14.68 16.29 2.14
N LYS A 305 15.98 16.33 2.39
CA LYS A 305 16.96 17.10 1.60
C LYS A 305 17.20 16.56 0.20
N GLN A 306 16.74 15.34 -0.07
CA GLN A 306 16.89 14.67 -1.37
C GLN A 306 15.65 14.86 -2.27
N ILE A 307 14.59 15.51 -1.75
CA ILE A 307 13.40 15.80 -2.53
C ILE A 307 13.72 16.84 -3.60
N SER A 308 13.44 16.50 -4.85
CA SER A 308 13.65 17.39 -5.99
C SER A 308 12.36 17.56 -6.79
N PRO A 309 12.03 18.77 -7.27
CA PRO A 309 10.86 19.01 -8.09
C PRO A 309 10.91 18.30 -9.45
N THR A 310 12.10 17.90 -9.89
CA THR A 310 12.35 17.27 -11.19
C THR A 310 12.59 15.76 -11.11
N SER A 311 12.53 15.16 -9.90
CA SER A 311 12.64 13.70 -9.77
C SER A 311 11.52 13.00 -10.56
N SER A 312 11.88 11.99 -11.36
CA SER A 312 10.89 11.27 -12.15
C SER A 312 9.94 10.47 -11.27
N VAL A 313 8.65 10.60 -11.54
CA VAL A 313 7.57 9.78 -10.99
C VAL A 313 6.81 9.05 -12.09
N ASP A 314 7.47 8.90 -13.26
CA ASP A 314 6.94 8.20 -14.42
C ASP A 314 6.78 6.72 -14.13
N PHE A 315 5.76 6.14 -14.71
CA PHE A 315 5.53 4.69 -14.66
C PHE A 315 6.73 3.93 -15.21
N ILE A 316 7.02 2.78 -14.61
CA ILE A 316 8.11 1.88 -15.08
C ILE A 316 7.61 1.03 -16.24
N ARG A 317 6.32 0.69 -16.23
CA ARG A 317 5.62 -0.04 -17.28
C ARG A 317 4.37 0.71 -17.69
N GLU A 318 3.74 0.31 -18.79
CA GLU A 318 2.43 0.82 -19.14
C GLU A 318 1.44 0.57 -17.97
N TYR A 319 0.81 1.64 -17.51
CA TYR A 319 -0.14 1.60 -16.41
C TYR A 319 -1.56 1.83 -16.94
N LYS A 320 -2.37 0.78 -16.92
CA LYS A 320 -3.78 0.80 -17.33
C LYS A 320 -4.64 0.32 -16.15
N PRO A 321 -4.91 1.21 -15.19
CA PRO A 321 -5.64 0.83 -13.99
C PRO A 321 -7.09 0.50 -14.30
N THR A 322 -7.61 -0.52 -13.60
CA THR A 322 -9.03 -0.82 -13.60
C THR A 322 -9.78 0.22 -12.76
N PHE A 323 -10.90 0.71 -13.25
CA PHE A 323 -11.73 1.65 -12.51
C PHE A 323 -12.24 1.02 -11.21
N PHE A 324 -12.35 1.82 -10.16
CA PHE A 324 -12.79 1.35 -8.84
C PHE A 324 -14.22 0.79 -8.86
N GLY A 325 -14.54 0.00 -7.85
CA GLY A 325 -15.85 -0.61 -7.64
C GLY A 325 -15.76 -2.06 -7.21
N PHE A 326 -16.75 -2.51 -6.43
CA PHE A 326 -16.79 -3.85 -5.88
C PHE A 326 -16.85 -4.92 -6.96
N GLY A 327 -16.02 -5.95 -6.79
CA GLY A 327 -15.97 -7.10 -7.69
C GLY A 327 -15.33 -6.85 -9.06
N LYS A 328 -14.79 -5.65 -9.30
CA LYS A 328 -14.14 -5.27 -10.58
C LYS A 328 -12.65 -5.63 -10.67
N PHE A 329 -12.06 -6.23 -9.66
CA PHE A 329 -10.66 -6.66 -9.70
C PHE A 329 -10.43 -7.78 -10.72
N LYS A 330 -9.22 -7.82 -11.28
CA LYS A 330 -8.79 -8.87 -12.21
C LYS A 330 -8.59 -10.17 -11.45
N ARG A 331 -9.31 -11.23 -11.84
CA ARG A 331 -9.20 -12.55 -11.22
C ARG A 331 -8.02 -13.34 -11.78
N GLY A 332 -7.49 -14.26 -10.97
CA GLY A 332 -6.42 -15.17 -11.40
C GLY A 332 -5.04 -14.52 -11.44
N VAL A 333 -4.91 -13.26 -11.02
CA VAL A 333 -3.62 -12.56 -10.93
C VAL A 333 -2.86 -13.06 -9.70
N LYS A 334 -1.59 -13.36 -9.87
CA LYS A 334 -0.67 -13.75 -8.79
C LYS A 334 0.32 -12.63 -8.47
N PRO A 335 0.90 -12.59 -7.27
CA PRO A 335 1.98 -11.64 -6.96
C PRO A 335 3.12 -11.66 -7.97
N SER A 336 3.50 -12.84 -8.48
CA SER A 336 4.52 -13.00 -9.51
C SER A 336 4.23 -12.28 -10.84
N ASP A 337 2.95 -12.03 -11.17
CA ASP A 337 2.57 -11.32 -12.40
C ASP A 337 2.93 -9.83 -12.34
N HIS A 338 3.22 -9.32 -11.14
CA HIS A 338 3.72 -7.97 -10.91
C HIS A 338 5.26 -7.89 -10.90
N ALA A 339 5.99 -9.02 -11.02
CA ALA A 339 7.46 -9.00 -11.08
C ALA A 339 7.98 -8.18 -12.29
N LEU A 340 9.12 -7.48 -12.15
CA LEU A 340 9.78 -6.71 -13.24
C LEU A 340 10.56 -7.59 -14.18
#